data_49acac583b179cee5da767c13edb0d4a
#
_entry.id   49acac583b179cee5da767c13edb0d4a
#
_cell.length_a   1.000
_cell.length_b   1.000
_cell.length_c   1.000
_cell.angle_alpha   90.00
_cell.angle_beta   90.00
_cell.angle_gamma   90.00
#
_symmetry.space_group_name_H-M   'P 1'
#
loop_
_entity.id
_entity.type
_entity.pdbx_description
1 polymer ?
#
loop_
_entity_poly.entity_id
_entity_poly.type
_entity_poly.pdbx_seq_one_letter_code
_entity_poly.pdbx_strand_id
1 'polypeptide(L)'
;VSGGEGGNAEGGAAQRNAARRARIEELRAAEKAKAKKRRSLFTLAAVVVVALIAGGIVWATTRPVFCGDAASGGPNGKQWKSALAMSIDTSAAYSATLKTSCGDIGIQLDAKNAPQTVNSFVYLAQQEYFNHTKCHRLTTSGIYVLQCGDPTGTGSGGPGYTLPDEYLKDPAIQGGTYPAGTVAMANTGAAHTGGSQFFLVYQASQLAASYTPFGTITSGLDILRHIARDGVQGGGTDGKPKDNVVINSVPVTKD
;
A
#
# COMPACT_ATOMS: atom_id res chain seq x y z
N VAL A 1 -55.19 -94.38 -23.02
CA VAL A 1 -53.79 -93.95 -23.06
C VAL A 1 -53.77 -92.48 -23.51
N SER A 2 -53.51 -91.55 -22.67
CA SER A 2 -53.00 -90.26 -23.02
C SER A 2 -52.54 -89.56 -21.72
N GLY A 3 -51.26 -89.48 -21.53
CA GLY A 3 -50.66 -88.90 -20.39
C GLY A 3 -49.90 -87.60 -20.78
N GLY A 4 -50.02 -86.63 -20.10
CA GLY A 4 -49.20 -85.65 -19.49
C GLY A 4 -48.03 -85.01 -20.29
N GLU A 5 -48.28 -83.83 -20.81
CA GLU A 5 -47.21 -82.82 -21.12
C GLU A 5 -47.69 -81.47 -20.67
N GLY A 6 -47.63 -81.19 -19.39
CA GLY A 6 -48.03 -79.85 -18.84
C GLY A 6 -47.06 -79.27 -17.82
N GLY A 7 -46.00 -80.05 -17.42
CA GLY A 7 -45.17 -79.60 -16.26
C GLY A 7 -43.92 -78.75 -16.52
N ASN A 8 -43.42 -78.63 -17.75
CA ASN A 8 -42.13 -77.96 -18.00
C ASN A 8 -42.18 -76.50 -18.38
N ALA A 9 -43.32 -75.97 -18.76
CA ALA A 9 -43.43 -74.56 -19.19
C ALA A 9 -43.52 -73.55 -18.01
N GLU A 10 -44.17 -73.96 -16.91
CA GLU A 10 -44.33 -73.07 -15.73
C GLU A 10 -43.06 -72.91 -14.92
N GLY A 11 -42.24 -73.94 -14.80
CA GLY A 11 -40.94 -73.89 -14.12
C GLY A 11 -39.95 -72.93 -14.80
N GLY A 12 -39.94 -72.89 -16.13
CA GLY A 12 -39.07 -71.99 -16.90
C GLY A 12 -39.46 -70.51 -16.84
N ALA A 13 -40.75 -70.21 -16.66
CA ALA A 13 -41.22 -68.81 -16.50
C ALA A 13 -40.91 -68.31 -15.11
N ALA A 14 -41.05 -69.12 -14.06
CA ALA A 14 -40.71 -68.75 -12.69
C ALA A 14 -39.19 -68.43 -12.51
N GLN A 15 -38.34 -69.26 -13.10
CA GLN A 15 -36.86 -69.04 -13.10
C GLN A 15 -36.47 -67.80 -13.85
N ARG A 16 -37.06 -67.48 -15.01
CA ARG A 16 -36.80 -66.23 -15.75
C ARG A 16 -37.20 -65.01 -14.97
N ASN A 17 -38.34 -65.06 -14.26
CA ASN A 17 -38.82 -63.97 -13.43
C ASN A 17 -37.94 -63.79 -12.19
N ALA A 18 -37.42 -64.83 -11.56
CA ALA A 18 -36.47 -64.76 -10.46
C ALA A 18 -35.15 -64.13 -10.91
N ALA A 19 -34.59 -64.60 -12.04
CA ALA A 19 -33.36 -64.01 -12.60
C ALA A 19 -33.52 -62.54 -12.99
N ARG A 20 -34.68 -62.12 -13.53
CA ARG A 20 -35.00 -60.77 -13.85
C ARG A 20 -35.07 -59.86 -12.60
N ARG A 21 -35.69 -60.37 -11.51
CA ARG A 21 -35.75 -59.64 -10.22
C ARG A 21 -34.36 -59.49 -9.62
N ALA A 22 -33.52 -60.49 -9.58
CA ALA A 22 -32.16 -60.45 -9.09
C ALA A 22 -31.33 -59.38 -9.85
N ARG A 23 -31.44 -59.35 -11.20
CA ARG A 23 -30.73 -58.37 -12.02
C ARG A 23 -31.21 -56.94 -11.78
N ILE A 24 -32.48 -56.73 -11.52
CA ILE A 24 -33.03 -55.38 -11.15
C ILE A 24 -32.51 -54.96 -9.78
N GLU A 25 -32.40 -55.86 -8.81
CA GLU A 25 -31.84 -55.56 -7.49
C GLU A 25 -30.35 -55.20 -7.56
N GLU A 26 -29.55 -55.94 -8.34
CA GLU A 26 -28.16 -55.60 -8.59
C GLU A 26 -27.97 -54.23 -9.23
N LEU A 27 -28.79 -53.91 -10.25
CA LEU A 27 -28.74 -52.59 -10.88
C LEU A 27 -29.09 -51.47 -9.90
N ARG A 28 -30.13 -51.67 -9.08
CA ARG A 28 -30.51 -50.72 -8.03
C ARG A 28 -29.45 -50.56 -6.96
N ALA A 29 -28.76 -51.63 -6.56
CA ALA A 29 -27.66 -51.58 -5.62
C ALA A 29 -26.45 -50.82 -6.20
N ALA A 30 -26.10 -51.06 -7.47
CA ALA A 30 -25.05 -50.38 -8.19
C ALA A 30 -25.34 -48.86 -8.34
N GLU A 31 -26.58 -48.51 -8.65
CA GLU A 31 -26.99 -47.07 -8.71
C GLU A 31 -26.90 -46.40 -7.34
N LYS A 32 -27.37 -47.06 -6.28
CA LYS A 32 -27.26 -46.55 -4.91
C LYS A 32 -25.79 -46.36 -4.49
N ALA A 33 -24.91 -47.31 -4.85
CA ALA A 33 -23.48 -47.19 -4.58
C ALA A 33 -22.82 -46.05 -5.35
N LYS A 34 -23.18 -45.83 -6.63
CA LYS A 34 -22.73 -44.70 -7.43
C LYS A 34 -23.22 -43.38 -6.86
N ALA A 35 -24.50 -43.30 -6.46
CA ALA A 35 -25.08 -42.10 -5.84
C ALA A 35 -24.41 -41.78 -4.50
N LYS A 36 -24.09 -42.79 -3.67
CA LYS A 36 -23.37 -42.63 -2.40
C LYS A 36 -21.95 -42.10 -2.63
N LYS A 37 -21.20 -42.65 -3.58
CA LYS A 37 -19.87 -42.15 -3.98
C LYS A 37 -19.91 -40.73 -4.48
N ARG A 38 -20.91 -40.39 -5.30
CA ARG A 38 -21.07 -39.05 -5.83
C ARG A 38 -21.39 -38.02 -4.74
N ARG A 39 -22.27 -38.34 -3.78
CA ARG A 39 -22.54 -37.51 -2.61
C ARG A 39 -21.31 -37.31 -1.74
N SER A 40 -20.53 -38.35 -1.49
CA SER A 40 -19.27 -38.28 -0.71
C SER A 40 -18.22 -37.37 -1.39
N LEU A 41 -18.10 -37.43 -2.72
CA LEU A 41 -17.21 -36.56 -3.49
C LEU A 41 -17.67 -35.07 -3.42
N PHE A 42 -18.98 -34.82 -3.53
CA PHE A 42 -19.51 -33.44 -3.40
C PHE A 42 -19.33 -32.87 -2.01
N THR A 43 -19.55 -33.68 -0.95
CA THR A 43 -19.30 -33.24 0.42
C THR A 43 -17.82 -32.96 0.68
N LEU A 44 -16.92 -33.78 0.19
CA LEU A 44 -15.48 -33.55 0.30
C LEU A 44 -15.06 -32.27 -0.43
N ALA A 45 -15.54 -32.06 -1.65
CA ALA A 45 -15.25 -30.86 -2.42
C ALA A 45 -15.77 -29.58 -1.71
N ALA A 46 -16.98 -29.64 -1.15
CA ALA A 46 -17.56 -28.52 -0.38
C ALA A 46 -16.71 -28.18 0.86
N VAL A 47 -16.25 -29.20 1.61
CA VAL A 47 -15.39 -29.01 2.78
C VAL A 47 -14.05 -28.38 2.38
N VAL A 48 -13.44 -28.82 1.29
CA VAL A 48 -12.19 -28.24 0.78
C VAL A 48 -12.38 -26.78 0.37
N VAL A 49 -13.46 -26.47 -0.32
CA VAL A 49 -13.76 -25.06 -0.71
C VAL A 49 -13.95 -24.18 0.53
N VAL A 50 -14.69 -24.65 1.54
CA VAL A 50 -14.88 -23.90 2.79
C VAL A 50 -13.55 -23.72 3.53
N ALA A 51 -12.69 -24.74 3.57
CA ALA A 51 -11.37 -24.66 4.18
C ALA A 51 -10.44 -23.67 3.45
N LEU A 52 -10.48 -23.64 2.11
CA LEU A 52 -9.73 -22.67 1.31
C LEU A 52 -10.21 -21.23 1.51
N ILE A 53 -11.54 -21.04 1.60
CA ILE A 53 -12.11 -19.70 1.89
C ILE A 53 -11.73 -19.28 3.31
N ALA A 54 -11.90 -20.14 4.31
CA ALA A 54 -11.54 -19.85 5.68
C ALA A 54 -10.04 -19.60 5.85
N GLY A 55 -9.19 -20.44 5.22
CA GLY A 55 -7.75 -20.25 5.19
C GLY A 55 -7.33 -18.95 4.51
N GLY A 56 -7.99 -18.59 3.39
CA GLY A 56 -7.77 -17.33 2.69
C GLY A 56 -8.16 -16.10 3.54
N ILE A 57 -9.27 -16.18 4.28
CA ILE A 57 -9.71 -15.12 5.19
C ILE A 57 -8.71 -14.97 6.34
N VAL A 58 -8.30 -16.08 6.99
CA VAL A 58 -7.31 -16.06 8.07
C VAL A 58 -5.98 -15.49 7.58
N TRP A 59 -5.51 -15.91 6.40
CA TRP A 59 -4.26 -15.39 5.83
C TRP A 59 -4.34 -13.89 5.52
N ALA A 60 -5.48 -13.41 5.00
CA ALA A 60 -5.69 -11.98 4.73
C ALA A 60 -5.72 -11.13 6.00
N THR A 61 -6.23 -11.69 7.13
CA THR A 61 -6.31 -10.97 8.42
C THR A 61 -5.03 -11.06 9.25
N THR A 62 -4.12 -12.01 8.95
CA THR A 62 -2.86 -12.22 9.68
C THR A 62 -1.63 -11.73 8.95
N ARG A 63 -1.78 -11.01 7.82
CA ARG A 63 -0.61 -10.35 7.20
C ARG A 63 0.00 -9.40 8.21
N PRO A 64 1.30 -9.53 8.53
CA PRO A 64 1.96 -8.54 9.35
C PRO A 64 1.82 -7.18 8.69
N VAL A 65 1.26 -6.22 9.42
CA VAL A 65 1.19 -4.82 8.99
C VAL A 65 2.63 -4.33 8.93
N PHE A 66 3.07 -3.83 7.77
CA PHE A 66 4.46 -3.36 7.60
C PHE A 66 4.75 -2.17 8.52
N CYS A 67 3.82 -1.24 8.61
CA CYS A 67 3.93 -0.10 9.49
C CYS A 67 3.34 -0.43 10.86
N GLY A 68 4.11 -0.17 11.91
CA GLY A 68 3.64 -0.29 13.30
C GLY A 68 2.64 0.80 13.70
N ASP A 69 2.28 0.82 14.96
CA ASP A 69 1.47 1.90 15.51
C ASP A 69 2.26 3.22 15.49
N ALA A 70 1.57 4.30 15.13
CA ALA A 70 2.13 5.64 15.26
C ALA A 70 2.34 5.98 16.75
N ALA A 71 3.36 6.80 17.03
CA ALA A 71 3.53 7.35 18.38
C ALA A 71 2.26 8.10 18.81
N SER A 72 1.93 8.04 20.09
CA SER A 72 0.78 8.73 20.66
C SER A 72 0.93 10.24 20.52
N GLY A 73 -0.16 10.94 20.17
CA GLY A 73 -0.18 12.39 19.97
C GLY A 73 -0.92 12.78 18.70
N GLY A 74 -0.92 14.07 18.40
CA GLY A 74 -1.50 14.63 17.20
C GLY A 74 -0.66 15.78 16.66
N PRO A 75 -0.87 16.19 15.39
CA PRO A 75 -0.21 17.35 14.81
C PRO A 75 -0.43 18.62 15.66
N ASN A 76 0.60 19.43 15.82
CA ASN A 76 0.49 20.64 16.67
C ASN A 76 -0.24 21.80 15.97
N GLY A 77 -0.41 21.74 14.64
CA GLY A 77 -1.17 22.73 13.86
C GLY A 77 -0.65 24.17 13.92
N LYS A 78 0.60 24.40 14.36
CA LYS A 78 1.20 25.74 14.43
C LYS A 78 1.17 26.43 13.07
N GLN A 79 0.98 27.74 13.08
CA GLN A 79 1.02 28.58 11.88
C GLN A 79 1.80 29.87 12.13
N TRP A 80 2.41 30.40 11.10
CA TRP A 80 3.22 31.62 11.15
C TRP A 80 2.73 32.60 10.08
N LYS A 81 2.80 33.89 10.37
CA LYS A 81 2.30 34.96 9.48
C LYS A 81 3.21 35.20 8.28
N SER A 82 4.46 34.80 8.34
CA SER A 82 5.46 35.01 7.27
C SER A 82 6.52 33.92 7.31
N ALA A 83 7.19 33.73 6.19
CA ALA A 83 8.41 32.93 6.13
C ALA A 83 9.47 33.46 7.09
N LEU A 84 10.31 32.59 7.58
CA LEU A 84 11.27 32.85 8.63
C LEU A 84 12.53 33.51 8.08
N ALA A 85 13.15 34.38 8.89
CA ALA A 85 14.49 34.85 8.61
C ALA A 85 15.46 33.66 8.50
N MET A 86 16.50 33.81 7.67
CA MET A 86 17.54 32.79 7.52
C MET A 86 18.24 32.57 8.86
N SER A 87 18.22 31.34 9.36
CA SER A 87 18.81 30.95 10.64
C SER A 87 19.80 29.80 10.51
N ILE A 88 19.86 29.16 9.35
CA ILE A 88 20.83 28.09 9.08
C ILE A 88 22.09 28.64 8.42
N ASP A 89 23.16 27.90 8.55
CA ASP A 89 24.41 28.12 7.83
C ASP A 89 24.33 27.41 6.46
N THR A 90 24.16 28.17 5.39
CA THR A 90 23.98 27.62 4.03
C THR A 90 25.23 26.94 3.47
N SER A 91 26.39 27.07 4.13
CA SER A 91 27.63 26.39 3.77
C SER A 91 27.82 25.04 4.48
N ALA A 92 27.03 24.78 5.51
CA ALA A 92 27.08 23.53 6.27
C ALA A 92 26.21 22.45 5.64
N ALA A 93 26.57 21.20 5.91
CA ALA A 93 25.72 20.05 5.62
C ALA A 93 24.69 19.87 6.74
N TYR A 94 23.49 19.40 6.36
CA TYR A 94 22.42 19.10 7.30
C TYR A 94 21.81 17.75 6.96
N SER A 95 21.66 16.90 7.98
CA SER A 95 20.99 15.61 7.88
C SER A 95 19.67 15.64 8.65
N ALA A 96 18.63 15.05 8.09
CA ALA A 96 17.34 14.86 8.75
C ALA A 96 16.96 13.39 8.75
N THR A 97 16.27 12.94 9.78
CA THR A 97 15.67 11.59 9.80
C THR A 97 14.16 11.72 10.00
N LEU A 98 13.39 11.29 9.00
CA LEU A 98 11.95 11.10 9.19
C LEU A 98 11.76 9.79 9.97
N LYS A 99 11.52 9.88 11.27
CA LYS A 99 11.16 8.72 12.08
C LYS A 99 9.68 8.42 11.85
N THR A 100 9.39 7.38 11.09
CA THR A 100 8.00 7.07 10.72
C THR A 100 7.48 5.82 11.42
N SER A 101 6.18 5.62 11.40
CA SER A 101 5.53 4.36 11.82
C SER A 101 5.99 3.14 11.01
N CYS A 102 6.62 3.35 9.84
CA CYS A 102 7.08 2.31 8.93
C CYS A 102 8.60 2.09 8.97
N GLY A 103 9.33 2.88 9.78
CA GLY A 103 10.77 2.89 9.88
C GLY A 103 11.38 4.26 9.58
N ASP A 104 12.69 4.37 9.71
CA ASP A 104 13.43 5.61 9.61
C ASP A 104 13.88 5.87 8.15
N ILE A 105 13.67 7.09 7.66
CA ILE A 105 14.11 7.55 6.35
C ILE A 105 15.10 8.68 6.56
N GLY A 106 16.36 8.44 6.22
CA GLY A 106 17.44 9.44 6.30
C GLY A 106 17.46 10.33 5.06
N ILE A 107 17.68 11.62 5.26
CA ILE A 107 17.73 12.64 4.22
C ILE A 107 18.95 13.53 4.42
N GLN A 108 19.73 13.73 3.37
CA GLN A 108 20.71 14.80 3.28
C GLN A 108 20.04 16.02 2.68
N LEU A 109 20.05 17.16 3.40
CA LEU A 109 19.42 18.41 2.94
C LEU A 109 20.40 19.25 2.13
N ASP A 110 19.92 19.89 1.07
CA ASP A 110 20.72 20.73 0.17
C ASP A 110 20.58 22.21 0.55
N ALA A 111 21.15 22.60 1.68
CA ALA A 111 21.12 23.97 2.19
C ALA A 111 21.81 24.98 1.26
N LYS A 112 22.75 24.53 0.43
CA LYS A 112 23.49 25.37 -0.51
C LYS A 112 22.61 25.83 -1.68
N ASN A 113 21.85 24.93 -2.26
CA ASN A 113 21.09 25.18 -3.50
C ASN A 113 19.63 25.55 -3.24
N ALA A 114 19.05 25.09 -2.11
CA ALA A 114 17.69 25.43 -1.69
C ALA A 114 17.66 26.02 -0.26
N PRO A 115 18.37 27.14 -0.01
CA PRO A 115 18.60 27.67 1.35
C PRO A 115 17.32 28.05 2.07
N GLN A 116 16.35 28.68 1.43
CA GLN A 116 15.11 29.11 2.08
C GLN A 116 14.21 27.91 2.39
N THR A 117 14.15 26.94 1.48
CA THR A 117 13.39 25.69 1.67
C THR A 117 13.97 24.87 2.81
N VAL A 118 15.29 24.68 2.84
CA VAL A 118 15.97 23.94 3.93
C VAL A 118 15.86 24.70 5.25
N ASN A 119 16.02 26.04 5.27
CA ASN A 119 15.82 26.84 6.47
C ASN A 119 14.41 26.66 7.06
N SER A 120 13.38 26.72 6.21
CA SER A 120 12.01 26.46 6.61
C SER A 120 11.80 25.03 7.12
N PHE A 121 12.30 24.02 6.41
CA PHE A 121 12.17 22.63 6.82
C PHE A 121 12.83 22.37 8.17
N VAL A 122 14.06 22.85 8.38
CA VAL A 122 14.79 22.72 9.66
C VAL A 122 14.04 23.39 10.80
N TYR A 123 13.56 24.61 10.59
CA TYR A 123 12.79 25.31 11.60
C TYR A 123 11.48 24.57 11.94
N LEU A 124 10.71 24.16 10.93
CA LEU A 124 9.47 23.45 11.13
C LEU A 124 9.72 22.12 11.89
N ALA A 125 10.80 21.40 11.57
CA ALA A 125 11.21 20.20 12.30
C ALA A 125 11.53 20.51 13.77
N GLN A 126 12.29 21.57 14.05
CA GLN A 126 12.61 22.03 15.42
C GLN A 126 11.37 22.48 16.21
N GLN A 127 10.33 22.99 15.51
CA GLN A 127 9.04 23.33 16.12
C GLN A 127 8.11 22.12 16.28
N GLU A 128 8.58 20.90 15.97
CA GLU A 128 7.81 19.65 16.00
C GLU A 128 6.57 19.69 15.08
N TYR A 129 6.62 20.53 14.04
CA TYR A 129 5.49 20.75 13.14
C TYR A 129 5.10 19.50 12.35
N PHE A 130 6.08 18.68 12.00
CA PHE A 130 5.88 17.44 11.28
C PHE A 130 5.48 16.26 12.17
N ASN A 131 5.61 16.39 13.50
CA ASN A 131 5.33 15.31 14.43
C ASN A 131 3.85 14.91 14.36
N HIS A 132 3.60 13.61 14.33
CA HIS A 132 2.27 13.00 14.25
C HIS A 132 1.49 13.34 12.97
N THR A 133 2.17 13.85 11.92
CA THR A 133 1.54 14.16 10.62
C THR A 133 1.55 12.93 9.72
N LYS A 134 0.47 12.74 8.96
CA LYS A 134 0.34 11.62 8.01
C LYS A 134 0.95 11.97 6.66
N CYS A 135 1.57 10.99 6.02
CA CYS A 135 1.80 11.06 4.60
C CYS A 135 0.48 10.73 3.89
N HIS A 136 -0.15 11.75 3.36
CA HIS A 136 -1.57 11.73 2.97
C HIS A 136 -1.82 11.27 1.53
N ARG A 137 -0.76 11.22 0.67
CA ARG A 137 -0.89 10.83 -0.74
C ARG A 137 0.27 9.95 -1.18
N LEU A 138 -0.06 8.88 -1.85
CA LEU A 138 0.84 7.97 -2.55
C LEU A 138 0.42 7.88 -4.01
N THR A 139 1.39 7.93 -4.93
CA THR A 139 1.15 7.66 -6.36
C THR A 139 1.98 6.47 -6.80
N THR A 140 1.37 5.56 -7.57
CA THR A 140 1.98 4.30 -8.01
C THR A 140 1.93 4.09 -9.52
N SER A 141 1.55 5.13 -10.28
CA SER A 141 1.53 5.12 -11.74
C SER A 141 1.78 6.53 -12.27
N GLY A 142 2.51 6.66 -13.36
CA GLY A 142 2.91 7.94 -13.97
C GLY A 142 4.01 8.63 -13.18
N ILE A 143 3.74 8.98 -11.93
CA ILE A 143 4.73 9.46 -10.97
C ILE A 143 4.75 8.55 -9.74
N TYR A 144 5.87 8.48 -9.04
CA TYR A 144 6.14 7.50 -7.99
C TYR A 144 6.63 8.21 -6.73
N VAL A 145 5.68 8.79 -5.99
CA VAL A 145 5.98 9.64 -4.83
C VAL A 145 5.10 9.31 -3.63
N LEU A 146 5.65 9.54 -2.44
CA LEU A 146 4.93 9.61 -1.18
C LEU A 146 4.95 11.08 -0.71
N GLN A 147 3.80 11.72 -0.56
CA GLN A 147 3.67 13.12 -0.15
C GLN A 147 3.26 13.23 1.31
N CYS A 148 3.98 14.08 2.06
CA CYS A 148 3.87 14.28 3.50
C CYS A 148 3.90 15.79 3.82
N GLY A 149 3.95 16.15 5.12
CA GLY A 149 4.20 17.52 5.58
C GLY A 149 2.96 18.42 5.70
N ASP A 150 1.76 17.83 5.58
CA ASP A 150 0.50 18.50 5.85
C ASP A 150 -0.02 18.11 7.25
N PRO A 151 -0.07 19.03 8.23
CA PRO A 151 -0.58 18.72 9.57
C PRO A 151 -2.07 18.37 9.59
N THR A 152 -2.83 18.77 8.56
CA THR A 152 -4.26 18.43 8.46
C THR A 152 -4.49 17.07 7.81
N GLY A 153 -3.50 16.55 7.07
CA GLY A 153 -3.59 15.30 6.32
C GLY A 153 -4.61 15.32 5.16
N THR A 154 -5.03 16.50 4.72
CA THR A 154 -6.03 16.70 3.66
C THR A 154 -5.41 17.01 2.30
N GLY A 155 -4.13 17.37 2.26
CA GLY A 155 -3.42 17.89 1.09
C GLY A 155 -3.53 19.40 0.92
N SER A 156 -4.24 20.10 1.83
CA SER A 156 -4.47 21.57 1.74
C SER A 156 -3.84 22.35 2.89
N GLY A 157 -3.30 21.68 3.91
CA GLY A 157 -2.67 22.31 5.06
C GLY A 157 -1.26 22.82 4.75
N GLY A 158 -0.80 23.78 5.55
CA GLY A 158 0.51 24.39 5.42
C GLY A 158 0.88 25.25 6.61
N PRO A 159 2.08 25.86 6.61
CA PRO A 159 2.63 26.56 7.77
C PRO A 159 2.11 27.99 7.90
N GLY A 160 1.22 28.47 7.03
CA GLY A 160 0.68 29.82 7.02
C GLY A 160 1.48 30.82 6.17
N TYR A 161 2.55 30.36 5.50
CA TYR A 161 3.34 31.15 4.56
C TYR A 161 3.73 30.29 3.35
N THR A 162 4.24 30.93 2.30
CA THR A 162 4.80 30.26 1.12
C THR A 162 6.28 30.54 0.97
N LEU A 163 6.94 29.68 0.19
CA LEU A 163 8.36 29.74 -0.12
C LEU A 163 8.55 30.01 -1.62
N PRO A 164 9.62 30.71 -2.01
CA PRO A 164 9.99 30.83 -3.41
C PRO A 164 10.45 29.45 -3.94
N ASP A 165 10.37 29.29 -5.25
CA ASP A 165 10.98 28.15 -5.92
C ASP A 165 12.49 28.33 -5.98
N GLU A 166 13.23 27.26 -5.66
CA GLU A 166 14.68 27.25 -5.65
C GLU A 166 15.21 26.09 -6.47
N TYR A 167 16.39 26.24 -7.05
CA TYR A 167 17.17 25.21 -7.73
C TYR A 167 16.42 24.46 -8.85
N LEU A 168 15.48 25.09 -9.53
CA LEU A 168 14.72 24.48 -10.62
C LEU A 168 15.58 24.16 -11.87
N LYS A 169 16.84 24.66 -11.90
CA LYS A 169 17.83 24.35 -12.94
C LYS A 169 18.80 23.25 -12.52
N ASP A 170 18.49 22.50 -11.48
CA ASP A 170 19.29 21.35 -11.06
C ASP A 170 19.50 20.39 -12.24
N PRO A 171 20.75 20.08 -12.63
CA PRO A 171 21.03 19.14 -13.72
C PRO A 171 20.36 17.77 -13.55
N ALA A 172 20.15 17.33 -12.29
CA ALA A 172 19.52 16.05 -11.99
C ALA A 172 18.04 16.00 -12.40
N ILE A 173 17.34 17.16 -12.45
CA ILE A 173 15.93 17.23 -12.82
C ILE A 173 15.70 17.87 -14.20
N GLN A 174 16.77 18.20 -14.94
CA GLN A 174 16.64 18.69 -16.32
C GLN A 174 16.00 17.63 -17.20
N GLY A 175 15.09 18.05 -18.07
CA GLY A 175 14.27 17.13 -18.87
C GLY A 175 13.04 16.59 -18.11
N GLY A 176 12.75 17.09 -16.90
CA GLY A 176 11.53 16.75 -16.18
C GLY A 176 11.55 15.38 -15.52
N THR A 177 12.74 14.82 -15.21
CA THR A 177 12.84 13.55 -14.49
C THR A 177 13.42 13.79 -13.12
N TYR A 178 12.63 13.53 -12.06
CA TYR A 178 13.11 13.49 -10.68
C TYR A 178 13.61 12.08 -10.36
N PRO A 179 14.90 11.88 -10.10
CA PRO A 179 15.46 10.56 -9.79
C PRO A 179 14.87 9.97 -8.51
N ALA A 180 14.92 8.63 -8.40
CA ALA A 180 14.63 7.98 -7.12
C ALA A 180 15.58 8.48 -6.03
N GLY A 181 15.06 8.78 -4.86
CA GLY A 181 15.79 9.37 -3.75
C GLY A 181 15.67 10.90 -3.64
N THR A 182 15.11 11.58 -4.65
CA THR A 182 14.87 13.03 -4.54
C THR A 182 13.83 13.34 -3.48
N VAL A 183 14.08 14.39 -2.68
CA VAL A 183 13.12 15.03 -1.79
C VAL A 183 12.83 16.42 -2.34
N ALA A 184 11.57 16.70 -2.67
CA ALA A 184 11.18 17.98 -3.28
C ALA A 184 9.95 18.59 -2.62
N MET A 185 9.88 19.92 -2.67
CA MET A 185 8.76 20.69 -2.12
C MET A 185 7.54 20.58 -3.04
N ALA A 186 6.41 20.21 -2.47
CA ALA A 186 5.14 20.27 -3.18
C ALA A 186 4.64 21.71 -3.26
N ASN A 187 3.92 22.02 -4.34
CA ASN A 187 3.30 23.32 -4.55
C ASN A 187 1.87 23.16 -5.09
N THR A 188 1.13 24.23 -5.25
CA THR A 188 -0.27 24.23 -5.73
C THR A 188 -0.40 24.17 -7.26
N GLY A 189 0.69 23.96 -7.98
CA GLY A 189 0.77 24.08 -9.44
C GLY A 189 1.11 25.50 -9.92
N ALA A 190 1.18 26.48 -9.02
CA ALA A 190 1.66 27.83 -9.28
C ALA A 190 3.07 28.04 -8.70
N ALA A 191 3.85 28.94 -9.31
CA ALA A 191 5.16 29.29 -8.83
C ALA A 191 5.09 29.93 -7.44
N HIS A 192 6.12 29.71 -6.61
CA HIS A 192 6.29 30.31 -5.28
C HIS A 192 5.14 29.98 -4.28
N THR A 193 4.55 28.78 -4.42
CA THR A 193 3.48 28.31 -3.52
C THR A 193 3.87 27.10 -2.67
N GLY A 194 5.16 26.76 -2.62
CA GLY A 194 5.71 25.80 -1.68
C GLY A 194 5.43 26.24 -0.23
N GLY A 195 5.21 25.30 0.67
CA GLY A 195 4.93 25.58 2.08
C GLY A 195 5.65 24.61 3.01
N SER A 196 4.92 23.65 3.56
CA SER A 196 5.48 22.56 4.37
C SER A 196 5.34 21.19 3.74
N GLN A 197 4.49 21.03 2.72
CA GLN A 197 4.29 19.77 2.07
C GLN A 197 5.46 19.42 1.15
N PHE A 198 5.93 18.20 1.24
CA PHE A 198 7.04 17.68 0.43
C PHE A 198 6.74 16.26 -0.03
N PHE A 199 7.44 15.81 -1.05
CA PHE A 199 7.32 14.45 -1.53
C PHE A 199 8.68 13.75 -1.64
N LEU A 200 8.64 12.45 -1.43
CA LEU A 200 9.75 11.52 -1.47
C LEU A 200 9.61 10.67 -2.73
N VAL A 201 10.55 10.78 -3.66
CA VAL A 201 10.55 10.06 -4.93
C VAL A 201 11.14 8.68 -4.70
N TYR A 202 10.34 7.61 -4.81
CA TYR A 202 10.84 6.25 -4.59
C TYR A 202 11.24 5.50 -5.88
N GLN A 203 10.83 6.03 -7.03
CA GLN A 203 11.21 5.60 -8.37
C GLN A 203 11.23 6.82 -9.29
N ALA A 204 12.13 6.83 -10.30
CA ALA A 204 12.25 7.96 -11.22
C ALA A 204 10.87 8.37 -11.77
N SER A 205 10.56 9.67 -11.68
CA SER A 205 9.24 10.22 -11.95
C SER A 205 9.32 11.38 -12.94
N GLN A 206 8.46 11.35 -13.96
CA GLN A 206 8.33 12.44 -14.92
C GLN A 206 7.43 13.52 -14.33
N LEU A 207 8.02 14.66 -14.00
CA LEU A 207 7.36 15.82 -13.43
C LEU A 207 7.90 17.09 -14.10
N ALA A 208 7.08 18.12 -14.24
CA ALA A 208 7.59 19.42 -14.64
C ALA A 208 8.70 19.88 -13.67
N ALA A 209 9.77 20.50 -14.18
CA ALA A 209 10.85 21.05 -13.35
C ALA A 209 10.38 22.34 -12.63
N SER A 210 9.32 22.21 -11.83
CA SER A 210 8.67 23.28 -11.07
C SER A 210 8.60 23.01 -9.56
N TYR A 211 9.18 21.91 -9.10
CA TYR A 211 9.22 21.51 -7.69
C TYR A 211 10.64 21.64 -7.18
N THR A 212 10.86 22.48 -6.18
CA THR A 212 12.18 22.70 -5.57
C THR A 212 12.76 21.41 -5.01
N PRO A 213 13.83 20.82 -5.59
CA PRO A 213 14.55 19.73 -4.96
C PRO A 213 15.38 20.32 -3.82
N PHE A 214 15.22 19.79 -2.60
CA PHE A 214 15.92 20.33 -1.42
C PHE A 214 16.62 19.26 -0.58
N GLY A 215 16.64 18.02 -1.05
CA GLY A 215 17.34 16.95 -0.36
C GLY A 215 17.39 15.65 -1.13
N THR A 216 18.19 14.71 -0.61
CA THR A 216 18.36 13.36 -1.15
C THR A 216 18.21 12.33 -0.05
N ILE A 217 17.47 11.25 -0.30
CA ILE A 217 17.31 10.13 0.63
C ILE A 217 18.63 9.37 0.70
N THR A 218 19.17 9.21 1.91
CA THR A 218 20.41 8.49 2.19
C THR A 218 20.17 7.07 2.73
N SER A 219 18.98 6.84 3.33
CA SER A 219 18.56 5.52 3.82
C SER A 219 17.03 5.41 3.84
N GLY A 220 16.49 4.17 3.84
CA GLY A 220 15.04 3.92 3.92
C GLY A 220 14.29 4.04 2.60
N LEU A 221 14.98 4.07 1.45
CA LEU A 221 14.31 4.04 0.13
C LEU A 221 13.53 2.74 -0.10
N ASP A 222 13.97 1.65 0.50
CA ASP A 222 13.29 0.35 0.50
C ASP A 222 11.97 0.39 1.30
N ILE A 223 11.91 1.19 2.38
CA ILE A 223 10.67 1.45 3.14
C ILE A 223 9.63 2.08 2.22
N LEU A 224 9.98 3.13 1.48
CA LEU A 224 9.08 3.78 0.53
C LEU A 224 8.59 2.83 -0.56
N ARG A 225 9.48 1.98 -1.07
CA ARG A 225 9.13 0.97 -2.06
C ARG A 225 8.21 -0.11 -1.50
N HIS A 226 8.32 -0.42 -0.21
CA HIS A 226 7.40 -1.35 0.46
C HIS A 226 6.00 -0.74 0.57
N ILE A 227 5.88 0.47 1.09
CA ILE A 227 4.63 1.23 1.16
C ILE A 227 3.96 1.29 -0.24
N ALA A 228 4.75 1.55 -1.28
CA ALA A 228 4.26 1.61 -2.66
C ALA A 228 3.73 0.24 -3.17
N ARG A 229 4.36 -0.88 -2.80
CA ARG A 229 3.88 -2.23 -3.13
C ARG A 229 2.56 -2.56 -2.47
N ASP A 230 2.34 -2.11 -1.25
CA ASP A 230 1.06 -2.30 -0.54
C ASP A 230 -0.03 -1.45 -1.18
N GLY A 231 0.34 -0.31 -1.75
CA GLY A 231 -0.47 0.47 -2.67
C GLY A 231 -1.42 1.46 -1.99
N VAL A 232 -2.42 1.88 -2.74
CA VAL A 232 -3.36 2.96 -2.39
C VAL A 232 -4.66 2.37 -1.84
N GLN A 233 -5.27 3.04 -0.86
CA GLN A 233 -6.60 2.70 -0.35
C GLN A 233 -7.63 2.72 -1.48
N GLY A 234 -8.51 1.72 -1.51
CA GLY A 234 -9.50 1.57 -2.58
C GLY A 234 -8.96 1.00 -3.89
N GLY A 235 -7.66 0.64 -3.98
CA GLY A 235 -7.09 -0.05 -5.16
C GLY A 235 -6.76 0.86 -6.35
N GLY A 236 -6.78 2.18 -6.16
CA GLY A 236 -6.35 3.17 -7.17
C GLY A 236 -4.83 3.29 -7.28
N THR A 237 -4.38 4.22 -8.13
CA THR A 237 -2.95 4.53 -8.34
C THR A 237 -2.53 5.88 -7.76
N ASP A 238 -3.46 6.67 -7.23
CA ASP A 238 -3.26 7.97 -6.60
C ASP A 238 -4.27 8.13 -5.45
N GLY A 239 -3.79 8.41 -4.25
CA GLY A 239 -4.62 8.58 -3.06
C GLY A 239 -3.90 8.26 -1.77
N LYS A 240 -4.64 7.99 -0.71
CA LYS A 240 -4.05 7.65 0.60
C LYS A 240 -3.34 6.30 0.52
N PRO A 241 -2.11 6.17 1.07
CA PRO A 241 -1.47 4.86 1.17
C PRO A 241 -2.33 3.90 2.01
N LYS A 242 -2.26 2.59 1.71
CA LYS A 242 -2.92 1.56 2.55
C LYS A 242 -2.29 1.50 3.93
N ASP A 243 -0.98 1.63 3.99
CA ASP A 243 -0.26 1.74 5.25
C ASP A 243 -0.54 3.07 5.94
N ASN A 244 -0.65 3.03 7.27
CA ASN A 244 -0.80 4.26 8.06
C ASN A 244 0.57 4.89 8.29
N VAL A 245 1.10 5.57 7.26
CA VAL A 245 2.41 6.23 7.31
C VAL A 245 2.30 7.53 8.09
N VAL A 246 2.85 7.56 9.30
CA VAL A 246 2.86 8.74 10.19
C VAL A 246 4.30 9.12 10.49
N ILE A 247 4.63 10.39 10.38
CA ILE A 247 5.92 10.94 10.84
C ILE A 247 5.81 11.14 12.34
N ASN A 248 6.53 10.36 13.13
CA ASN A 248 6.54 10.47 14.58
C ASN A 248 7.41 11.65 15.06
N SER A 249 8.55 11.88 14.40
CA SER A 249 9.43 13.02 14.66
C SER A 249 10.43 13.23 13.51
N VAL A 250 11.04 14.41 13.47
CA VAL A 250 12.06 14.77 12.46
C VAL A 250 13.27 15.41 13.14
N PRO A 251 14.16 14.62 13.78
CA PRO A 251 15.43 15.16 14.24
C PRO A 251 16.28 15.63 13.07
N VAL A 252 16.89 16.79 13.22
CA VAL A 252 17.80 17.39 12.25
C VAL A 252 19.14 17.66 12.94
N THR A 253 20.25 17.32 12.28
CA THR A 253 21.63 17.58 12.72
C THR A 253 22.31 18.50 11.70
N LYS A 254 23.17 19.38 12.20
CA LYS A 254 24.17 20.08 11.42
C LYS A 254 25.43 19.22 11.50
N ASP A 255 25.95 18.76 10.36
CA ASP A 255 27.10 17.87 10.25
C ASP A 255 28.41 18.66 10.27
#